data_59d1a0294273bedf8a58e503295667d8
#
_entry.id   59d1a0294273bedf8a58e503295667d8
#
_cell.length_a   1.000
_cell.length_b   1.000
_cell.length_c   1.000
_cell.angle_alpha   90.00
_cell.angle_beta   90.00
_cell.angle_gamma   90.00
#
_symmetry.space_group_name_H-M   'P 1'
#
loop_
_entity.id
_entity.type
_entity.pdbx_description
1 polymer ?
#
loop_
_entity_poly.entity_id
_entity_poly.type
_entity_poly.pdbx_seq_one_letter_code
_entity_poly.pdbx_strand_id
1 'polypeptide(L)'
;MRAHAVPPAGRSALVLGGGGVLGATQVGMYRALLESGFKPDLVVGTSVGAVNGAAIAADPSESGVENLADLWGSLADAGMFTDNVLARAGTLAKYRTHLYSPAPLRKLLTTHLPPAFEDLAIEFQCVAASIEQAGAHWFSHGDLPDAVMASSAVPGLLPPVVIDGEHFLDGGLVHSIPVGRALALGATDVYVLHVGRIEQPLKPPRSLWDVCLTSFEVARRHRFVEEMASLPADVRVRVLPSGEEKLPLMSMRSRHTRAVAGRIQRGYQAASEYLSRQPDCA
;
A
#
# COMPACT_ATOMS: atom_id res chain seq x y z
N MET A 1 -28.16 -13.11 -37.68
CA MET A 1 -26.91 -13.23 -36.93
C MET A 1 -26.60 -11.84 -36.37
N ARG A 2 -26.79 -11.61 -35.05
CA ARG A 2 -26.36 -10.37 -34.39
C ARG A 2 -24.90 -10.54 -34.08
N ALA A 3 -24.04 -9.67 -34.63
CA ALA A 3 -22.65 -9.59 -34.24
C ALA A 3 -22.59 -9.28 -32.74
N HIS A 4 -22.05 -10.21 -31.96
CA HIS A 4 -21.67 -9.90 -30.58
C HIS A 4 -20.57 -8.84 -30.67
N ALA A 5 -20.92 -7.61 -30.29
CA ALA A 5 -19.92 -6.58 -30.05
C ALA A 5 -18.98 -7.11 -28.96
N VAL A 6 -17.69 -7.20 -29.28
CA VAL A 6 -16.65 -7.46 -28.30
C VAL A 6 -16.78 -6.34 -27.23
N PRO A 7 -16.99 -6.65 -25.95
CA PRO A 7 -17.05 -5.61 -24.94
C PRO A 7 -15.75 -4.80 -25.02
N PRO A 8 -15.80 -3.48 -24.81
CA PRO A 8 -14.59 -2.67 -24.79
C PRO A 8 -13.60 -3.30 -23.80
N ALA A 9 -12.32 -3.35 -24.19
CA ALA A 9 -11.26 -3.88 -23.33
C ALA A 9 -11.41 -3.25 -21.94
N GLY A 10 -11.64 -4.10 -20.93
CA GLY A 10 -11.91 -3.62 -19.59
C GLY A 10 -10.69 -2.90 -19.02
N ARG A 11 -10.91 -1.85 -18.25
CA ARG A 11 -9.85 -1.06 -17.61
C ARG A 11 -9.04 -1.95 -16.65
N SER A 12 -7.72 -1.94 -16.77
CA SER A 12 -6.80 -2.67 -15.89
C SER A 12 -6.42 -1.83 -14.67
N ALA A 13 -6.40 -2.45 -13.49
CA ALA A 13 -6.01 -1.76 -12.26
C ALA A 13 -4.99 -2.52 -11.44
N LEU A 14 -4.11 -1.77 -10.80
CA LEU A 14 -3.19 -2.23 -9.78
C LEU A 14 -3.64 -1.73 -8.42
N VAL A 15 -3.95 -2.64 -7.50
CA VAL A 15 -4.36 -2.31 -6.13
C VAL A 15 -3.26 -2.72 -5.16
N LEU A 16 -2.75 -1.74 -4.39
CA LEU A 16 -1.68 -1.96 -3.42
C LEU A 16 -2.20 -1.76 -2.00
N GLY A 17 -2.20 -2.86 -1.25
CA GLY A 17 -2.64 -2.84 0.15
C GLY A 17 -1.61 -2.26 1.11
N GLY A 18 -2.09 -1.79 2.26
CA GLY A 18 -1.25 -1.40 3.39
C GLY A 18 -0.50 -2.58 4.01
N GLY A 19 0.61 -2.33 4.70
CA GLY A 19 1.41 -3.40 5.33
C GLY A 19 2.74 -2.97 5.95
N GLY A 20 2.98 -1.68 6.09
CA GLY A 20 4.21 -1.14 6.71
C GLY A 20 5.47 -1.61 5.99
N VAL A 21 6.48 -2.07 6.75
CA VAL A 21 7.78 -2.51 6.21
C VAL A 21 7.70 -3.72 5.26
N LEU A 22 6.56 -4.38 5.17
CA LEU A 22 6.33 -5.47 4.24
C LEU A 22 6.09 -4.98 2.80
N GLY A 23 5.83 -3.69 2.63
CA GLY A 23 5.62 -3.08 1.31
C GLY A 23 6.79 -3.26 0.35
N ALA A 24 8.01 -3.50 0.83
CA ALA A 24 9.15 -3.86 -0.02
C ALA A 24 8.85 -5.09 -0.90
N THR A 25 8.02 -6.01 -0.45
CA THR A 25 7.59 -7.19 -1.22
C THR A 25 6.81 -6.80 -2.48
N GLN A 26 6.00 -5.72 -2.41
CA GLN A 26 5.21 -5.22 -3.56
C GLN A 26 6.10 -4.78 -4.72
N VAL A 27 7.32 -4.30 -4.44
CA VAL A 27 8.30 -3.94 -5.49
C VAL A 27 8.61 -5.14 -6.37
N GLY A 28 8.94 -6.28 -5.74
CA GLY A 28 9.20 -7.54 -6.45
C GLY A 28 7.98 -8.08 -7.19
N MET A 29 6.79 -8.00 -6.56
CA MET A 29 5.52 -8.41 -7.18
C MET A 29 5.22 -7.57 -8.43
N TYR A 30 5.41 -6.25 -8.35
CA TYR A 30 5.19 -5.36 -9.49
C TYR A 30 6.22 -5.60 -10.60
N ARG A 31 7.49 -5.85 -10.26
CA ARG A 31 8.51 -6.22 -11.23
C ARG A 31 8.09 -7.45 -12.04
N ALA A 32 7.59 -8.49 -11.40
CA ALA A 32 7.11 -9.70 -12.07
C ALA A 32 5.91 -9.42 -12.99
N LEU A 33 4.98 -8.55 -12.57
CA LEU A 33 3.87 -8.10 -13.41
C LEU A 33 4.35 -7.33 -14.64
N LEU A 34 5.28 -6.41 -14.45
CA LEU A 34 5.84 -5.61 -15.54
C LEU A 34 6.53 -6.51 -16.58
N GLU A 35 7.34 -7.48 -16.13
CA GLU A 35 8.00 -8.47 -16.98
C GLU A 35 7.00 -9.40 -17.71
N SER A 36 5.81 -9.63 -17.13
CA SER A 36 4.73 -10.37 -17.80
C SER A 36 3.95 -9.54 -18.83
N GLY A 37 4.32 -8.27 -19.03
CA GLY A 37 3.67 -7.35 -19.98
C GLY A 37 2.44 -6.62 -19.43
N PHE A 38 2.11 -6.77 -18.13
CA PHE A 38 0.99 -6.05 -17.52
C PHE A 38 1.26 -4.55 -17.44
N LYS A 39 0.28 -3.76 -17.89
CA LYS A 39 0.30 -2.28 -17.82
C LYS A 39 -1.01 -1.81 -17.19
N PRO A 40 -0.97 -1.23 -15.99
CA PRO A 40 -2.17 -0.70 -15.36
C PRO A 40 -2.60 0.63 -15.98
N ASP A 41 -3.91 0.82 -16.16
CA ASP A 41 -4.52 2.11 -16.51
C ASP A 41 -4.83 2.93 -15.26
N LEU A 42 -4.88 2.26 -14.10
CA LEU A 42 -5.22 2.84 -12.81
C LEU A 42 -4.41 2.18 -11.70
N VAL A 43 -3.93 2.98 -10.78
CA VAL A 43 -3.29 2.51 -9.55
C VAL A 43 -4.07 3.03 -8.34
N VAL A 44 -4.39 2.14 -7.39
CA VAL A 44 -5.06 2.52 -6.13
C VAL A 44 -4.24 1.99 -4.96
N GLY A 45 -3.88 2.86 -4.02
CA GLY A 45 -2.99 2.50 -2.92
C GLY A 45 -3.46 2.93 -1.54
N THR A 46 -3.02 2.20 -0.51
CA THR A 46 -3.27 2.52 0.90
C THR A 46 -1.99 2.40 1.71
N SER A 47 -1.69 3.41 2.56
CA SER A 47 -0.52 3.39 3.45
C SER A 47 0.77 3.17 2.65
N VAL A 48 1.58 2.16 3.00
CA VAL A 48 2.76 1.80 2.19
C VAL A 48 2.40 1.47 0.74
N GLY A 49 1.20 0.95 0.47
CA GLY A 49 0.69 0.77 -0.88
C GLY A 49 0.44 2.10 -1.60
N ALA A 50 0.16 3.19 -0.87
CA ALA A 50 0.10 4.52 -1.47
C ALA A 50 1.50 5.03 -1.83
N VAL A 51 2.52 4.77 -1.01
CA VAL A 51 3.93 5.09 -1.32
C VAL A 51 4.38 4.38 -2.59
N ASN A 52 4.19 3.06 -2.64
CA ASN A 52 4.59 2.26 -3.81
C ASN A 52 3.75 2.59 -5.04
N GLY A 53 2.43 2.77 -4.87
CA GLY A 53 1.51 3.10 -5.94
C GLY A 53 1.81 4.45 -6.59
N ALA A 54 2.13 5.46 -5.80
CA ALA A 54 2.54 6.77 -6.30
C ALA A 54 3.85 6.69 -7.11
N ALA A 55 4.84 5.95 -6.62
CA ALA A 55 6.10 5.76 -7.35
C ALA A 55 5.91 4.98 -8.66
N ILE A 56 5.07 3.92 -8.65
CA ILE A 56 4.72 3.16 -9.86
C ILE A 56 3.95 4.04 -10.85
N ALA A 57 3.01 4.85 -10.36
CA ALA A 57 2.23 5.73 -11.22
C ALA A 57 3.07 6.88 -11.81
N ALA A 58 4.14 7.30 -11.12
CA ALA A 58 5.07 8.30 -11.62
C ALA A 58 5.98 7.74 -12.72
N ASP A 59 6.50 6.52 -12.55
CA ASP A 59 7.35 5.84 -13.52
C ASP A 59 7.03 4.34 -13.57
N PRO A 60 6.14 3.90 -14.49
CA PRO A 60 5.72 2.50 -14.61
C PRO A 60 6.71 1.62 -15.39
N SER A 61 7.96 2.03 -15.54
CA SER A 61 9.00 1.34 -16.28
C SER A 61 9.91 0.48 -15.39
N GLU A 62 10.85 -0.25 -16.00
CA GLU A 62 11.90 -0.98 -15.28
C GLU A 62 12.76 -0.05 -14.43
N SER A 63 13.10 1.15 -14.95
CA SER A 63 13.82 2.16 -14.16
C SER A 63 13.03 2.65 -12.96
N GLY A 64 11.70 2.76 -13.08
CA GLY A 64 10.82 3.10 -11.96
C GLY A 64 10.83 2.01 -10.87
N VAL A 65 10.92 0.73 -11.24
CA VAL A 65 11.09 -0.37 -10.28
C VAL A 65 12.43 -0.28 -9.55
N GLU A 66 13.51 0.06 -10.24
CA GLU A 66 14.83 0.26 -9.62
C GLU A 66 14.81 1.45 -8.65
N ASN A 67 14.27 2.59 -9.08
CA ASN A 67 14.10 3.78 -8.23
C ASN A 67 13.27 3.48 -6.98
N LEU A 68 12.21 2.67 -7.12
CA LEU A 68 11.38 2.25 -5.99
C LEU A 68 12.14 1.29 -5.05
N ALA A 69 13.01 0.43 -5.57
CA ALA A 69 13.88 -0.40 -4.74
C ALA A 69 14.90 0.43 -3.95
N ASP A 70 15.46 1.49 -4.56
CA ASP A 70 16.36 2.44 -3.91
C ASP A 70 15.66 3.28 -2.85
N LEU A 71 14.40 3.68 -3.08
CA LEU A 71 13.55 4.32 -2.07
C LEU A 71 13.42 3.43 -0.84
N TRP A 72 13.19 2.14 -1.03
CA TRP A 72 13.12 1.18 0.07
C TRP A 72 14.45 0.98 0.78
N GLY A 73 15.57 1.02 0.06
CA GLY A 73 16.92 1.06 0.64
C GLY A 73 17.10 2.28 1.55
N SER A 74 16.76 3.46 1.04
CA SER A 74 16.82 4.73 1.76
C SER A 74 15.92 4.75 3.01
N LEU A 75 14.72 4.15 2.93
CA LEU A 75 13.81 3.97 4.07
C LEU A 75 14.44 3.12 5.19
N ALA A 76 15.15 2.06 4.81
CA ALA A 76 15.82 1.18 5.76
C ALA A 76 17.00 1.89 6.45
N ASP A 77 17.77 2.68 5.70
CA ASP A 77 18.94 3.40 6.20
C ASP A 77 18.57 4.64 7.03
N ALA A 78 17.47 5.31 6.68
CA ALA A 78 16.96 6.46 7.45
C ALA A 78 16.52 6.12 8.88
N GLY A 79 16.43 4.83 9.23
CA GLY A 79 16.06 4.39 10.55
C GLY A 79 14.70 4.94 11.02
N MET A 80 13.76 5.11 10.11
CA MET A 80 12.47 5.78 10.35
C MET A 80 11.70 5.18 11.53
N PHE A 81 11.90 3.89 11.79
CA PHE A 81 11.37 3.18 12.95
C PHE A 81 12.50 2.72 13.87
N THR A 82 13.32 3.67 14.36
CA THR A 82 14.45 3.35 15.23
C THR A 82 13.99 2.79 16.57
N ASP A 83 14.75 1.82 17.11
CA ASP A 83 14.52 1.30 18.46
C ASP A 83 15.10 2.21 19.56
N ASN A 84 15.40 3.46 19.26
CA ASN A 84 15.85 4.39 20.27
C ASN A 84 14.68 4.69 21.23
N VAL A 85 14.62 3.93 22.31
CA VAL A 85 13.56 4.02 23.33
C VAL A 85 13.50 5.44 23.93
N LEU A 86 14.66 6.09 24.10
CA LEU A 86 14.72 7.45 24.66
C LEU A 86 14.13 8.48 23.68
N ALA A 87 14.42 8.38 22.38
CA ALA A 87 13.86 9.26 21.38
C ALA A 87 12.33 9.09 21.28
N ARG A 88 11.84 7.85 21.32
CA ARG A 88 10.39 7.53 21.32
C ARG A 88 9.70 8.06 22.57
N ALA A 89 10.30 7.86 23.75
CA ALA A 89 9.77 8.38 25.00
C ALA A 89 9.74 9.92 24.99
N GLY A 90 10.77 10.56 24.46
CA GLY A 90 10.83 12.01 24.28
C GLY A 90 9.75 12.54 23.34
N THR A 91 9.54 11.89 22.20
CA THR A 91 8.48 12.26 21.24
C THR A 91 7.10 12.10 21.90
N LEU A 92 6.84 10.96 22.54
CA LEU A 92 5.57 10.72 23.22
C LEU A 92 5.33 11.71 24.37
N ALA A 93 6.36 12.02 25.18
CA ALA A 93 6.25 12.99 26.27
C ALA A 93 5.93 14.40 25.75
N LYS A 94 6.49 14.78 24.59
CA LYS A 94 6.32 16.11 23.98
C LYS A 94 4.95 16.24 23.29
N TYR A 95 4.57 15.25 22.48
CA TYR A 95 3.43 15.36 21.58
C TYR A 95 2.19 14.57 22.04
N ARG A 96 2.35 13.56 22.88
CA ARG A 96 1.31 12.68 23.46
C ARG A 96 0.49 11.84 22.48
N THR A 97 0.62 12.05 21.18
CA THR A 97 -0.21 11.42 20.14
C THR A 97 0.52 10.40 19.30
N HIS A 98 1.88 10.44 19.25
CA HIS A 98 2.65 9.58 18.36
C HIS A 98 4.06 9.29 18.88
N LEU A 99 4.68 8.24 18.32
CA LEU A 99 6.00 7.75 18.75
C LEU A 99 7.16 8.21 17.86
N TYR A 100 6.90 8.53 16.57
CA TYR A 100 7.92 8.84 15.59
C TYR A 100 7.69 10.19 14.91
N SER A 101 8.79 10.87 14.59
CA SER A 101 8.74 12.10 13.79
C SER A 101 8.26 11.80 12.36
N PRO A 102 7.37 12.61 11.77
CA PRO A 102 6.96 12.48 10.36
C PRO A 102 8.03 12.97 9.39
N ALA A 103 9.03 13.74 9.85
CA ALA A 103 9.98 14.42 8.99
C ALA A 103 10.83 13.49 8.08
N PRO A 104 11.32 12.31 8.54
CA PRO A 104 12.05 11.41 7.65
C PRO A 104 11.19 10.87 6.50
N LEU A 105 9.94 10.48 6.77
CA LEU A 105 9.03 10.01 5.73
C LEU A 105 8.68 11.14 4.75
N ARG A 106 8.34 12.33 5.26
CA ARG A 106 8.06 13.51 4.43
C ARG A 106 9.23 13.82 3.50
N LYS A 107 10.46 13.90 4.03
CA LYS A 107 11.66 14.15 3.23
C LYS A 107 11.82 13.12 2.11
N LEU A 108 11.59 11.84 2.43
CA LEU A 108 11.71 10.77 1.45
C LEU A 108 10.65 10.90 0.35
N LEU A 109 9.39 11.13 0.70
CA LEU A 109 8.31 11.32 -0.27
C LEU A 109 8.59 12.52 -1.18
N THR A 110 8.98 13.67 -0.63
CA THR A 110 9.30 14.88 -1.44
C THR A 110 10.57 14.73 -2.28
N THR A 111 11.45 13.78 -1.96
CA THR A 111 12.66 13.52 -2.76
C THR A 111 12.40 12.57 -3.92
N HIS A 112 11.49 11.59 -3.74
CA HIS A 112 11.30 10.50 -4.70
C HIS A 112 9.97 10.54 -5.47
N LEU A 113 9.01 11.35 -5.04
CA LEU A 113 7.73 11.50 -5.74
C LEU A 113 7.63 12.86 -6.43
N PRO A 114 6.89 12.95 -7.55
CA PRO A 114 6.47 14.21 -8.12
C PRO A 114 5.68 15.07 -7.11
N PRO A 115 5.65 16.41 -7.30
CA PRO A 115 4.95 17.29 -6.38
C PRO A 115 3.42 17.16 -6.43
N ALA A 116 2.84 16.76 -7.57
CA ALA A 116 1.40 16.72 -7.76
C ALA A 116 0.93 15.43 -8.43
N PHE A 117 -0.34 15.07 -8.20
CA PHE A 117 -1.00 13.95 -8.88
C PHE A 117 -1.03 14.15 -10.40
N GLU A 118 -1.12 15.38 -10.85
CA GLU A 118 -1.18 15.78 -12.26
C GLU A 118 0.11 15.50 -13.01
N ASP A 119 1.22 15.29 -12.30
CA ASP A 119 2.53 14.96 -12.87
C ASP A 119 2.73 13.45 -13.06
N LEU A 120 1.74 12.62 -12.68
CA LEU A 120 1.83 11.16 -12.77
C LEU A 120 1.57 10.68 -14.20
N ALA A 121 2.26 9.62 -14.61
CA ALA A 121 2.10 9.00 -15.92
C ALA A 121 0.83 8.10 -15.99
N ILE A 122 0.36 7.58 -14.84
CA ILE A 122 -0.84 6.75 -14.72
C ILE A 122 -1.76 7.37 -13.68
N GLU A 123 -3.08 7.27 -13.88
CA GLU A 123 -4.07 7.68 -12.89
C GLU A 123 -3.83 6.96 -11.56
N PHE A 124 -3.71 7.75 -10.51
CA PHE A 124 -3.46 7.23 -9.17
C PHE A 124 -4.46 7.81 -8.17
N GLN A 125 -4.90 6.96 -7.25
CA GLN A 125 -5.67 7.40 -6.09
C GLN A 125 -5.14 6.74 -4.83
N CYS A 126 -5.13 7.48 -3.73
CA CYS A 126 -4.88 6.92 -2.41
C CYS A 126 -5.95 7.33 -1.41
N VAL A 127 -6.10 6.53 -0.36
CA VAL A 127 -7.11 6.75 0.67
C VAL A 127 -6.46 7.12 1.99
N ALA A 128 -7.09 8.06 2.70
CA ALA A 128 -6.86 8.29 4.12
C ALA A 128 -8.18 8.29 4.90
N ALA A 129 -8.09 8.10 6.21
CA ALA A 129 -9.25 8.19 7.10
C ALA A 129 -9.38 9.62 7.61
N SER A 130 -10.45 10.32 7.23
CA SER A 130 -10.81 11.62 7.78
C SER A 130 -11.31 11.47 9.21
N ILE A 131 -10.76 12.26 10.14
CA ILE A 131 -11.20 12.26 11.53
C ILE A 131 -12.55 12.96 11.66
N GLU A 132 -12.69 14.12 11.04
CA GLU A 132 -13.90 14.95 11.14
C GLU A 132 -15.11 14.28 10.50
N GLN A 133 -14.91 13.61 9.35
CA GLN A 133 -16.00 12.94 8.64
C GLN A 133 -16.23 11.49 9.09
N ALA A 134 -15.34 10.95 9.94
CA ALA A 134 -15.35 9.54 10.36
C ALA A 134 -15.47 8.56 9.16
N GLY A 135 -14.76 8.86 8.07
CA GLY A 135 -14.92 8.16 6.80
C GLY A 135 -13.67 8.13 5.92
N ALA A 136 -13.82 7.52 4.75
CA ALA A 136 -12.78 7.46 3.75
C ALA A 136 -12.72 8.75 2.94
N HIS A 137 -11.52 9.32 2.82
CA HIS A 137 -11.22 10.41 1.89
C HIS A 137 -10.28 9.91 0.79
N TRP A 138 -10.66 10.10 -0.47
CA TRP A 138 -9.89 9.67 -1.63
C TRP A 138 -9.17 10.85 -2.25
N PHE A 139 -7.85 10.82 -2.21
CA PHE A 139 -7.00 11.79 -2.89
C PHE A 139 -6.73 11.34 -4.32
N SER A 140 -6.90 12.25 -5.28
CA SER A 140 -6.69 12.01 -6.72
C SER A 140 -6.17 13.25 -7.47
N HIS A 141 -5.89 14.35 -6.76
CA HIS A 141 -5.41 15.61 -7.30
C HIS A 141 -4.67 16.42 -6.23
N GLY A 142 -3.88 17.42 -6.65
CA GLY A 142 -3.15 18.32 -5.74
C GLY A 142 -1.83 17.73 -5.22
N ASP A 143 -1.43 18.08 -4.00
CA ASP A 143 -0.13 17.70 -3.42
C ASP A 143 -0.04 16.20 -3.17
N LEU A 144 0.80 15.52 -3.96
CA LEU A 144 0.97 14.07 -3.90
C LEU A 144 1.71 13.61 -2.63
N PRO A 145 2.84 14.20 -2.23
CA PRO A 145 3.53 13.84 -1.00
C PRO A 145 2.66 13.98 0.25
N ASP A 146 1.86 15.02 0.36
CA ASP A 146 0.98 15.24 1.51
C ASP A 146 -0.17 14.23 1.56
N ALA A 147 -0.78 13.89 0.43
CA ALA A 147 -1.80 12.86 0.34
C ALA A 147 -1.26 11.47 0.71
N VAL A 148 -0.07 11.09 0.20
CA VAL A 148 0.59 9.83 0.54
C VAL A 148 1.00 9.79 2.01
N MET A 149 1.44 10.94 2.55
CA MET A 149 1.74 11.09 3.97
C MET A 149 0.49 10.88 4.84
N ALA A 150 -0.65 11.46 4.45
CA ALA A 150 -1.94 11.27 5.12
C ALA A 150 -2.38 9.81 5.11
N SER A 151 -2.28 9.16 3.92
CA SER A 151 -2.56 7.73 3.77
C SER A 151 -1.69 6.82 4.64
N SER A 152 -0.50 7.29 5.04
CA SER A 152 0.51 6.54 5.79
C SER A 152 0.59 6.94 7.28
N ALA A 153 -0.30 7.79 7.77
CA ALA A 153 -0.31 8.30 9.14
C ALA A 153 -0.87 7.28 10.14
N VAL A 154 -0.14 6.19 10.38
CA VAL A 154 -0.56 5.08 11.27
C VAL A 154 -0.81 5.60 12.68
N PRO A 155 -2.03 5.37 13.25
CA PRO A 155 -2.41 5.85 14.58
C PRO A 155 -1.39 5.47 15.66
N GLY A 156 -0.99 6.45 16.46
CA GLY A 156 -0.02 6.27 17.54
C GLY A 156 1.44 6.15 17.08
N LEU A 157 1.71 5.89 15.80
CA LEU A 157 3.07 5.86 15.26
C LEU A 157 3.46 7.21 14.66
N LEU A 158 2.63 7.76 13.81
CA LEU A 158 2.79 9.08 13.19
C LEU A 158 1.66 10.02 13.63
N PRO A 159 1.88 11.33 13.62
CA PRO A 159 0.83 12.29 13.90
C PRO A 159 -0.22 12.28 12.79
N PRO A 160 -1.47 12.68 13.07
CA PRO A 160 -2.43 13.02 12.02
C PRO A 160 -1.85 14.07 11.08
N VAL A 161 -2.14 13.95 9.79
CA VAL A 161 -1.74 14.91 8.76
C VAL A 161 -2.90 15.88 8.56
N VAL A 162 -2.58 17.17 8.45
CA VAL A 162 -3.57 18.23 8.21
C VAL A 162 -3.47 18.68 6.77
N ILE A 163 -4.58 18.59 6.03
CA ILE A 163 -4.72 19.09 4.66
C ILE A 163 -6.02 19.89 4.61
N ASP A 164 -5.96 21.13 4.16
CA ASP A 164 -7.10 22.05 4.06
C ASP A 164 -7.94 22.19 5.35
N GLY A 165 -7.27 22.08 6.51
CA GLY A 165 -7.90 22.18 7.82
C GLY A 165 -8.58 20.90 8.33
N GLU A 166 -8.56 19.81 7.57
CA GLU A 166 -9.06 18.49 7.94
C GLU A 166 -7.92 17.58 8.37
N HIS A 167 -8.17 16.73 9.38
CA HIS A 167 -7.16 15.82 9.94
C HIS A 167 -7.33 14.40 9.42
N PHE A 168 -6.22 13.80 8.97
CA PHE A 168 -6.20 12.48 8.36
C PHE A 168 -5.32 11.50 9.12
N LEU A 169 -5.81 10.27 9.21
CA LEU A 169 -5.09 9.08 9.66
C LEU A 169 -4.92 8.07 8.51
N ASP A 170 -4.10 7.05 8.75
CA ASP A 170 -3.82 5.98 7.78
C ASP A 170 -5.09 5.39 7.17
N GLY A 171 -5.10 5.29 5.85
CA GLY A 171 -6.22 4.76 5.09
C GLY A 171 -6.58 3.30 5.38
N GLY A 172 -5.67 2.56 6.00
CA GLY A 172 -5.93 1.20 6.46
C GLY A 172 -7.06 1.08 7.49
N LEU A 173 -7.43 2.18 8.18
CA LEU A 173 -8.61 2.23 9.04
C LEU A 173 -9.91 2.04 8.28
N VAL A 174 -9.97 2.50 7.03
CA VAL A 174 -11.19 2.54 6.22
C VAL A 174 -11.12 1.58 5.02
N HIS A 175 -10.06 1.58 4.24
CA HIS A 175 -9.85 0.71 3.08
C HIS A 175 -8.38 0.26 2.98
N SER A 176 -8.03 -0.83 3.65
CA SER A 176 -6.64 -1.32 3.67
C SER A 176 -6.18 -1.97 2.36
N ILE A 177 -7.11 -2.55 1.61
CA ILE A 177 -6.89 -3.15 0.29
C ILE A 177 -8.04 -2.66 -0.59
N PRO A 178 -7.89 -1.54 -1.31
CA PRO A 178 -9.00 -0.78 -1.87
C PRO A 178 -9.52 -1.35 -3.22
N VAL A 179 -9.90 -2.63 -3.28
CA VAL A 179 -10.45 -3.28 -4.48
C VAL A 179 -11.73 -2.62 -4.93
N GLY A 180 -12.66 -2.38 -3.99
CA GLY A 180 -13.94 -1.73 -4.30
C GLY A 180 -13.79 -0.36 -4.94
N ARG A 181 -12.72 0.40 -4.61
CA ARG A 181 -12.45 1.69 -5.26
C ARG A 181 -12.02 1.52 -6.72
N ALA A 182 -11.16 0.55 -7.02
CA ALA A 182 -10.76 0.27 -8.40
C ALA A 182 -11.97 -0.11 -9.27
N LEU A 183 -12.87 -0.95 -8.73
CA LEU A 183 -14.12 -1.31 -9.41
C LEU A 183 -15.04 -0.11 -9.63
N ALA A 184 -15.21 0.74 -8.62
CA ALA A 184 -16.00 1.98 -8.73
C ALA A 184 -15.45 2.96 -9.78
N LEU A 185 -14.14 2.86 -10.11
CA LEU A 185 -13.47 3.61 -11.17
C LEU A 185 -13.48 2.87 -12.53
N GLY A 186 -14.27 1.79 -12.65
CA GLY A 186 -14.48 1.06 -13.89
C GLY A 186 -13.44 0.00 -14.22
N ALA A 187 -12.62 -0.41 -13.25
CA ALA A 187 -11.70 -1.52 -13.46
C ALA A 187 -12.46 -2.85 -13.54
N THR A 188 -12.10 -3.67 -14.52
CA THR A 188 -12.65 -5.02 -14.72
C THR A 188 -11.57 -6.11 -14.63
N ASP A 189 -10.29 -5.72 -14.72
CA ASP A 189 -9.14 -6.61 -14.54
C ASP A 189 -8.21 -6.02 -13.47
N VAL A 190 -8.16 -6.66 -12.31
CA VAL A 190 -7.51 -6.10 -11.12
C VAL A 190 -6.44 -7.05 -10.60
N TYR A 191 -5.20 -6.56 -10.51
CA TYR A 191 -4.15 -7.22 -9.75
C TYR A 191 -4.00 -6.58 -8.37
N VAL A 192 -4.03 -7.41 -7.34
CA VAL A 192 -3.92 -6.99 -5.94
C VAL A 192 -2.56 -7.40 -5.39
N LEU A 193 -1.74 -6.43 -5.02
CA LEU A 193 -0.47 -6.62 -4.33
C LEU A 193 -0.69 -6.47 -2.83
N HIS A 194 -1.01 -7.59 -2.19
CA HIS A 194 -1.23 -7.64 -0.76
C HIS A 194 -0.04 -8.29 -0.05
N VAL A 195 0.43 -7.70 1.05
CA VAL A 195 1.63 -8.14 1.78
C VAL A 195 1.35 -8.69 3.18
N GLY A 196 0.10 -8.72 3.59
CA GLY A 196 -0.34 -9.31 4.85
C GLY A 196 -0.87 -10.73 4.67
N ARG A 197 -1.13 -11.40 5.79
CA ARG A 197 -1.75 -12.74 5.81
C ARG A 197 -3.19 -12.64 6.25
N ILE A 198 -4.09 -12.45 5.29
CA ILE A 198 -5.52 -12.38 5.55
C ILE A 198 -6.05 -13.73 6.07
N GLU A 199 -5.46 -14.83 5.60
CA GLU A 199 -5.92 -16.20 5.88
C GLU A 199 -5.50 -16.72 7.27
N GLN A 200 -4.51 -16.09 7.91
CA GLN A 200 -4.05 -16.54 9.22
C GLN A 200 -4.90 -15.97 10.36
N PRO A 201 -5.36 -16.79 11.30
CA PRO A 201 -6.08 -16.31 12.46
C PRO A 201 -5.24 -15.33 13.28
N LEU A 202 -5.86 -14.26 13.75
CA LEU A 202 -5.25 -13.32 14.66
C LEU A 202 -5.02 -13.96 16.03
N LYS A 203 -3.94 -13.58 16.69
CA LYS A 203 -3.68 -14.01 18.06
C LYS A 203 -4.32 -13.05 19.04
N PRO A 204 -4.83 -13.55 20.20
CA PRO A 204 -5.32 -12.67 21.27
C PRO A 204 -4.24 -11.68 21.70
N PRO A 205 -4.60 -10.40 21.91
CA PRO A 205 -3.65 -9.37 22.34
C PRO A 205 -3.15 -9.63 23.76
N ARG A 206 -1.89 -9.24 24.04
CA ARG A 206 -1.24 -9.42 25.35
C ARG A 206 -0.82 -8.11 26.01
N SER A 207 -0.95 -6.99 25.32
CA SER A 207 -0.64 -5.66 25.81
C SER A 207 -1.67 -4.66 25.25
N LEU A 208 -1.76 -3.49 25.86
CA LEU A 208 -2.62 -2.41 25.36
C LEU A 208 -2.28 -2.05 23.91
N TRP A 209 -1.01 -2.05 23.56
CA TRP A 209 -0.55 -1.82 22.20
C TRP A 209 -1.01 -2.93 21.24
N ASP A 210 -0.93 -4.20 21.66
CA ASP A 210 -1.43 -5.32 20.86
C ASP A 210 -2.96 -5.22 20.65
N VAL A 211 -3.71 -4.67 21.61
CA VAL A 211 -5.16 -4.42 21.45
C VAL A 211 -5.39 -3.46 20.30
N CYS A 212 -4.71 -2.32 20.28
CA CYS A 212 -4.83 -1.34 19.19
C CYS A 212 -4.49 -1.95 17.83
N LEU A 213 -3.38 -2.67 17.74
CA LEU A 213 -2.96 -3.32 16.49
C LEU A 213 -3.92 -4.43 16.04
N THR A 214 -4.41 -5.25 16.98
CA THR A 214 -5.35 -6.32 16.66
C THR A 214 -6.69 -5.75 16.21
N SER A 215 -7.18 -4.68 16.85
CA SER A 215 -8.42 -4.00 16.46
C SER A 215 -8.31 -3.42 15.05
N PHE A 216 -7.17 -2.80 14.73
CA PHE A 216 -6.86 -2.31 13.39
C PHE A 216 -6.88 -3.45 12.35
N GLU A 217 -6.23 -4.59 12.66
CA GLU A 217 -6.20 -5.76 11.78
C GLU A 217 -7.58 -6.42 11.61
N VAL A 218 -8.41 -6.45 12.64
CA VAL A 218 -9.78 -6.97 12.55
C VAL A 218 -10.60 -6.11 11.57
N ALA A 219 -10.60 -4.79 11.73
CA ALA A 219 -11.33 -3.86 10.86
C ALA A 219 -10.87 -3.99 9.41
N ARG A 220 -9.54 -4.04 9.19
CA ARG A 220 -8.92 -4.17 7.88
C ARG A 220 -9.34 -5.45 7.14
N ARG A 221 -9.26 -6.60 7.83
CA ARG A 221 -9.57 -7.90 7.23
C ARG A 221 -11.04 -8.08 6.96
N HIS A 222 -11.88 -7.63 7.87
CA HIS A 222 -13.33 -7.73 7.73
C HIS A 222 -13.81 -7.04 6.46
N ARG A 223 -13.42 -5.79 6.24
CA ARG A 223 -13.81 -5.05 5.04
C ARG A 223 -13.32 -5.71 3.74
N PHE A 224 -12.07 -6.16 3.71
CA PHE A 224 -11.55 -6.83 2.51
C PHE A 224 -12.32 -8.13 2.19
N VAL A 225 -12.65 -8.92 3.20
CA VAL A 225 -13.44 -10.15 3.01
C VAL A 225 -14.84 -9.82 2.47
N GLU A 226 -15.49 -8.78 2.99
CA GLU A 226 -16.79 -8.31 2.50
C GLU A 226 -16.70 -7.82 1.04
N GLU A 227 -15.69 -7.03 0.70
CA GLU A 227 -15.47 -6.56 -0.68
C GLU A 227 -15.25 -7.75 -1.64
N MET A 228 -14.42 -8.72 -1.26
CA MET A 228 -14.14 -9.90 -2.09
C MET A 228 -15.36 -10.82 -2.24
N ALA A 229 -16.25 -10.89 -1.23
CA ALA A 229 -17.48 -11.68 -1.30
C ALA A 229 -18.56 -11.03 -2.19
N SER A 230 -18.45 -9.75 -2.48
CA SER A 230 -19.43 -8.97 -3.26
C SER A 230 -18.96 -8.61 -4.66
N LEU A 231 -17.92 -9.28 -5.20
CA LEU A 231 -17.40 -8.99 -6.53
C LEU A 231 -18.44 -9.28 -7.63
N PRO A 232 -18.60 -8.36 -8.60
CA PRO A 232 -19.41 -8.62 -9.79
C PRO A 232 -18.84 -9.77 -10.63
N ALA A 233 -19.72 -10.52 -11.31
CA ALA A 233 -19.32 -11.72 -12.07
C ALA A 233 -18.46 -11.41 -13.31
N ASP A 234 -18.49 -10.19 -13.80
CA ASP A 234 -17.75 -9.69 -14.95
C ASP A 234 -16.39 -9.08 -14.61
N VAL A 235 -16.02 -9.09 -13.32
CA VAL A 235 -14.75 -8.55 -12.83
C VAL A 235 -13.79 -9.69 -12.52
N ARG A 236 -12.53 -9.53 -12.93
CA ARG A 236 -11.45 -10.45 -12.63
C ARG A 236 -10.50 -9.83 -11.60
N VAL A 237 -10.43 -10.42 -10.42
CA VAL A 237 -9.51 -9.99 -9.35
C VAL A 237 -8.50 -11.09 -9.07
N ARG A 238 -7.21 -10.78 -9.19
CA ARG A 238 -6.10 -11.69 -8.92
C ARG A 238 -5.24 -11.15 -7.78
N VAL A 239 -5.20 -11.88 -6.68
CA VAL A 239 -4.35 -11.55 -5.54
C VAL A 239 -3.01 -12.26 -5.69
N LEU A 240 -1.95 -11.50 -5.83
CA LEU A 240 -0.60 -12.05 -5.98
C LEU A 240 -0.06 -12.56 -4.63
N PRO A 241 0.64 -13.71 -4.62
CA PRO A 241 1.28 -14.22 -3.42
C PRO A 241 2.51 -13.38 -3.04
N SER A 242 2.67 -13.09 -1.75
CA SER A 242 3.80 -12.30 -1.24
C SER A 242 5.11 -13.09 -1.06
N GLY A 243 5.05 -14.42 -1.11
CA GLY A 243 6.20 -15.28 -0.83
C GLY A 243 6.69 -15.28 0.62
N GLU A 244 5.96 -14.65 1.52
CA GLU A 244 6.34 -14.50 2.92
C GLU A 244 5.54 -15.49 3.80
N GLU A 245 6.17 -16.59 4.23
CA GLU A 245 5.50 -17.65 5.01
C GLU A 245 5.32 -17.37 6.51
N LYS A 246 6.18 -16.57 7.12
CA LYS A 246 6.20 -16.34 8.58
C LYS A 246 6.44 -14.87 8.91
N LEU A 247 5.39 -14.09 9.06
CA LEU A 247 5.51 -12.69 9.46
C LEU A 247 4.71 -12.37 10.73
N PRO A 248 5.26 -11.55 11.65
CA PRO A 248 4.47 -10.94 12.71
C PRO A 248 3.46 -9.95 12.10
N LEU A 249 2.34 -9.74 12.77
CA LEU A 249 1.20 -8.89 12.40
C LEU A 249 1.58 -7.48 11.90
N MET A 250 2.61 -6.88 12.49
CA MET A 250 3.29 -5.67 12.02
C MET A 250 4.77 -5.81 12.36
N SER A 251 5.60 -6.07 11.37
CA SER A 251 7.04 -6.09 11.57
C SER A 251 7.61 -4.69 11.39
N MET A 252 7.79 -3.98 12.50
CA MET A 252 8.55 -2.71 12.55
C MET A 252 10.06 -2.94 12.74
N ARG A 253 10.50 -4.20 12.83
CA ARG A 253 11.88 -4.60 13.18
C ARG A 253 12.80 -4.89 12.00
N SER A 254 12.48 -4.50 10.79
CA SER A 254 13.40 -4.75 9.67
C SER A 254 14.39 -3.60 9.50
N ARG A 255 15.56 -3.75 10.10
CA ARG A 255 16.59 -2.72 10.21
C ARG A 255 17.71 -2.82 9.19
N HIS A 256 17.64 -3.71 8.23
CA HIS A 256 18.79 -3.93 7.35
C HIS A 256 18.37 -3.91 5.89
N THR A 257 19.09 -3.16 5.08
CA THR A 257 18.98 -3.13 3.61
C THR A 257 18.96 -4.53 3.01
N ARG A 258 19.70 -5.49 3.60
CA ARG A 258 19.65 -6.92 3.20
C ARG A 258 18.26 -7.55 3.39
N ALA A 259 17.51 -7.14 4.41
CA ALA A 259 16.17 -7.67 4.63
C ALA A 259 15.17 -7.10 3.61
N VAL A 260 15.36 -5.86 3.17
CA VAL A 260 14.59 -5.23 2.09
C VAL A 260 14.82 -5.96 0.78
N ALA A 261 16.07 -6.11 0.34
CA ALA A 261 16.42 -6.84 -0.88
C ALA A 261 15.87 -8.28 -0.87
N GLY A 262 15.97 -8.97 0.26
CA GLY A 262 15.42 -10.32 0.42
C GLY A 262 13.90 -10.38 0.28
N ARG A 263 13.16 -9.34 0.73
CA ARG A 263 11.70 -9.26 0.54
C ARG A 263 11.33 -8.99 -0.90
N ILE A 264 12.00 -8.06 -1.55
CA ILE A 264 11.82 -7.77 -2.98
C ILE A 264 12.00 -9.07 -3.79
N GLN A 265 13.09 -9.81 -3.52
CA GLN A 265 13.38 -11.05 -4.24
C GLN A 265 12.32 -12.14 -3.99
N ARG A 266 11.85 -12.32 -2.75
CA ARG A 266 10.78 -13.30 -2.46
C ARG A 266 9.46 -12.93 -3.13
N GLY A 267 9.08 -11.65 -3.07
CA GLY A 267 7.88 -11.15 -3.77
C GLY A 267 7.94 -11.39 -5.26
N TYR A 268 9.10 -11.13 -5.86
CA TYR A 268 9.35 -11.38 -7.28
C TYR A 268 9.20 -12.87 -7.63
N GLN A 269 9.87 -13.76 -6.90
CA GLN A 269 9.83 -15.20 -7.15
C GLN A 269 8.41 -15.76 -7.03
N ALA A 270 7.70 -15.43 -5.95
CA ALA A 270 6.34 -15.91 -5.73
C ALA A 270 5.35 -15.40 -6.78
N ALA A 271 5.46 -14.12 -7.17
CA ALA A 271 4.60 -13.54 -8.20
C ALA A 271 4.92 -14.11 -9.59
N SER A 272 6.20 -14.27 -9.96
CA SER A 272 6.62 -14.87 -11.23
C SER A 272 6.14 -16.32 -11.36
N GLU A 273 6.26 -17.11 -10.29
CA GLU A 273 5.74 -18.47 -10.26
C GLU A 273 4.22 -18.53 -10.39
N TYR A 274 3.50 -17.62 -9.75
CA TYR A 274 2.05 -17.50 -9.89
C TYR A 274 1.64 -17.17 -11.32
N LEU A 275 2.27 -16.16 -11.92
CA LEU A 275 1.98 -15.69 -13.28
C LEU A 275 2.31 -16.76 -14.34
N SER A 276 3.38 -17.51 -14.19
CA SER A 276 3.76 -18.58 -15.12
C SER A 276 2.78 -19.75 -15.16
N ARG A 277 1.95 -19.93 -14.13
CA ARG A 277 0.92 -20.97 -14.06
C ARG A 277 -0.44 -20.53 -14.63
N GLN A 278 -0.59 -19.25 -14.99
CA GLN A 278 -1.82 -18.70 -15.55
C GLN A 278 -1.68 -18.55 -17.08
N PRO A 279 -2.38 -19.34 -17.90
CA PRO A 279 -2.20 -19.36 -19.35
C PRO A 279 -2.72 -18.10 -20.07
N ASP A 280 -3.40 -17.19 -19.39
CA ASP A 280 -4.08 -16.02 -20.01
C ASP A 280 -3.27 -14.70 -19.90
N CYS A 281 -1.97 -14.76 -19.63
CA CYS A 281 -1.10 -13.57 -19.51
C CYS A 281 -0.09 -13.42 -20.68
N ALA A 282 -0.34 -14.06 -21.84
CA ALA A 282 0.46 -13.92 -23.06
C ALA A 282 -0.25 -13.14 -24.14
#